data_edb32819a8b4650d30c85b2ad40ebaf8
#
_entry.id   edb32819a8b4650d30c85b2ad40ebaf8
#
_cell.length_a   1.000
_cell.length_b   1.000
_cell.length_c   1.000
_cell.angle_alpha   90.00
_cell.angle_beta   90.00
_cell.angle_gamma   90.00
#
_symmetry.space_group_name_H-M   'P 1'
#
loop_
_entity.id
_entity.type
_entity.pdbx_description
1 polymer ?
#
loop_
_entity_poly.entity_id
_entity_poly.type
_entity_poly.pdbx_seq_one_letter_code
_entity_poly.pdbx_strand_id
1 'polypeptide(L)'
;QLARDTLYGFNPCFVIELSATPADRPPVYSNWLVDVRGTDLDREEMIKLPINVTVRGNDDWRDCLRAGLEHLNELQAAAENLRARTSRHIRPICLIQVERTGKEQREMGFIHADDAREYLLTLGASERQIAVKTSEKNDLKEPGNQDLLSPENEVRFIITKQALQEGWDCPFAYVLCSLAPNSSRNAMTQLIGRILRQPDTRKIGVAALDECYVFCFHVKTLDVVEGIKKGLEQDGMSDLVDRIQESGESGGWSGAPRYLRRRESFRDLKIYLPVVNWVKGEEIRPLDYEEDILFRIDWSQANLGCIAEGIPATARELETQRVQVGLADSDSADFLATHDLGKERIERLFDPVYAVRSIVDIVPNPWLAREIIEAVLTKLCENGFDGEKLGAVGHLIIDKLRAQLGSERDRLAESLFMDGVEAGLIQFRLRTDRHNWAMPEEVVTQRDANSQELRRGDNQFVQRNLFETVYLDDLNGYERNVACYLDGEKALRWWHRNVAQQQYALQGWRKNKIYPDFIFAIGGEGGNERIMILETKGDHLDNPDTKYKHKVMETCAKAYRIEEVSSRGELELVVDGEVSVSCDLIFEGQWESELSKLLETG
;
A
#
# COMPACT_ATOMS: atom_id res chain seq x y z
N GLN A 1 7.74 30.78 12.64
CA GLN A 1 9.00 31.47 13.03
C GLN A 1 9.04 31.67 14.55
N LEU A 2 8.03 32.31 15.18
CA LEU A 2 7.98 32.55 16.64
C LEU A 2 8.14 31.27 17.49
N ALA A 3 7.53 30.14 17.11
CA ALA A 3 7.65 28.89 17.84
C ALA A 3 9.08 28.31 17.80
N ARG A 4 9.76 28.43 16.68
CA ARG A 4 11.17 27.99 16.55
C ARG A 4 12.12 28.89 17.32
N ASP A 5 11.96 30.20 17.23
CA ASP A 5 12.78 31.16 17.98
C ASP A 5 12.63 30.93 19.49
N THR A 6 11.43 30.57 19.95
CA THR A 6 11.17 30.20 21.34
C THR A 6 11.88 28.89 21.72
N LEU A 7 11.81 27.84 20.87
CA LEU A 7 12.49 26.58 21.10
C LEU A 7 14.01 26.73 21.18
N TYR A 8 14.60 27.49 20.25
CA TYR A 8 16.03 27.76 20.27
C TYR A 8 16.44 28.64 21.47
N GLY A 9 15.53 29.46 21.98
CA GLY A 9 15.75 30.22 23.21
C GLY A 9 15.98 29.35 24.46
N PHE A 10 15.53 28.08 24.45
CA PHE A 10 15.84 27.10 25.49
C PHE A 10 17.23 26.47 25.35
N ASN A 11 17.98 26.82 24.29
CA ASN A 11 19.31 26.28 24.00
C ASN A 11 19.37 24.74 24.05
N PRO A 12 18.50 24.02 23.31
CA PRO A 12 18.45 22.56 23.33
C PRO A 12 19.72 21.99 22.69
N CYS A 13 20.20 20.87 23.22
CA CYS A 13 21.30 20.11 22.61
C CYS A 13 20.87 19.42 21.32
N PHE A 14 19.59 19.07 21.21
CA PHE A 14 19.03 18.38 20.04
C PHE A 14 17.53 18.68 19.94
N VAL A 15 17.02 18.80 18.71
CA VAL A 15 15.58 18.99 18.40
C VAL A 15 15.15 17.95 17.38
N ILE A 16 14.19 17.10 17.73
CA ILE A 16 13.50 16.21 16.80
C ILE A 16 12.20 16.87 16.37
N GLU A 17 12.03 17.03 15.07
CA GLU A 17 10.80 17.52 14.46
C GLU A 17 10.04 16.34 13.85
N LEU A 18 8.78 16.13 14.25
CA LEU A 18 7.86 15.18 13.63
C LEU A 18 6.86 15.98 12.81
N SER A 19 6.93 15.87 11.49
CA SER A 19 6.09 16.64 10.57
C SER A 19 5.82 15.86 9.30
N ALA A 20 4.58 15.88 8.82
CA ALA A 20 4.25 15.38 7.47
C ALA A 20 4.74 16.34 6.37
N THR A 21 4.98 17.61 6.73
CA THR A 21 5.41 18.67 5.81
C THR A 21 6.62 19.40 6.39
N PRO A 22 7.82 18.77 6.39
CA PRO A 22 9.01 19.40 6.90
C PRO A 22 9.36 20.64 6.07
N ALA A 23 10.01 21.62 6.69
CA ALA A 23 10.38 22.86 6.02
C ALA A 23 11.45 22.60 4.96
N ASP A 24 11.16 22.95 3.70
CA ASP A 24 12.02 22.74 2.53
C ASP A 24 12.40 24.05 1.81
N ARG A 25 12.05 25.21 2.38
CA ARG A 25 12.25 26.54 1.75
C ARG A 25 12.93 27.53 2.68
N PRO A 26 13.67 28.47 2.10
CA PRO A 26 14.30 29.53 2.88
C PRO A 26 13.29 30.27 3.76
N PRO A 27 13.69 30.75 4.95
CA PRO A 27 15.03 30.71 5.55
C PRO A 27 15.34 29.45 6.37
N VAL A 28 14.46 28.45 6.39
CA VAL A 28 14.60 27.28 7.25
C VAL A 28 14.46 26.00 6.45
N TYR A 29 15.41 25.10 6.68
CA TYR A 29 15.36 23.73 6.13
C TYR A 29 15.38 22.73 7.27
N SER A 30 14.50 21.72 7.21
CA SER A 30 14.53 20.58 8.12
C SER A 30 15.49 19.53 7.59
N ASN A 31 16.35 18.98 8.45
CA ASN A 31 17.11 17.78 8.13
C ASN A 31 16.21 16.57 8.24
N TRP A 32 16.05 15.83 7.17
CA TRP A 32 15.27 14.60 7.16
C TRP A 32 16.15 13.45 7.65
N LEU A 33 15.81 12.92 8.79
CA LEU A 33 16.47 11.72 9.33
C LEU A 33 15.74 10.46 8.90
N VAL A 34 14.41 10.51 8.86
CA VAL A 34 13.54 9.40 8.46
C VAL A 34 12.42 9.96 7.59
N ASP A 35 12.15 9.28 6.48
CA ASP A 35 11.01 9.55 5.60
C ASP A 35 10.10 8.32 5.63
N VAL A 36 8.91 8.47 6.23
CA VAL A 36 7.90 7.41 6.28
C VAL A 36 6.91 7.63 5.14
N ARG A 37 6.89 6.73 4.18
CA ARG A 37 6.03 6.80 3.00
C ARG A 37 4.68 6.14 3.23
N GLY A 38 3.72 6.44 2.38
CA GLY A 38 2.41 5.80 2.42
C GLY A 38 2.49 4.27 2.24
N THR A 39 3.38 3.80 1.37
CA THR A 39 3.64 2.35 1.17
C THR A 39 4.25 1.69 2.41
N ASP A 40 5.00 2.40 3.23
CA ASP A 40 5.50 1.89 4.50
C ASP A 40 4.34 1.71 5.48
N LEU A 41 3.41 2.68 5.54
CA LEU A 41 2.21 2.59 6.37
C LEU A 41 1.26 1.47 5.91
N ASP A 42 1.13 1.22 4.59
CA ASP A 42 0.34 0.09 4.06
C ASP A 42 0.98 -1.25 4.42
N ARG A 43 2.30 -1.35 4.30
CA ARG A 43 3.03 -2.56 4.67
C ARG A 43 2.90 -2.89 6.16
N GLU A 44 2.95 -1.88 7.02
CA GLU A 44 2.71 -2.01 8.46
C GLU A 44 1.23 -2.13 8.83
N GLU A 45 0.35 -2.26 7.82
CA GLU A 45 -1.10 -2.42 7.99
C GLU A 45 -1.81 -1.25 8.71
N MET A 46 -1.18 -0.07 8.73
CA MET A 46 -1.66 1.09 9.50
C MET A 46 -2.73 1.89 8.78
N ILE A 47 -2.93 1.68 7.48
CA ILE A 47 -3.85 2.44 6.65
C ILE A 47 -4.80 1.55 5.84
N LYS A 48 -5.99 2.11 5.55
CA LYS A 48 -7.04 1.49 4.74
C LYS A 48 -6.79 1.77 3.26
N LEU A 49 -6.53 0.73 2.49
CA LEU A 49 -6.35 0.79 1.04
C LEU A 49 -7.04 -0.39 0.36
N PRO A 50 -7.54 -0.21 -0.88
CA PRO A 50 -7.50 1.01 -1.72
C PRO A 50 -8.44 2.13 -1.25
N ILE A 51 -8.28 3.32 -1.85
CA ILE A 51 -9.22 4.43 -1.74
C ILE A 51 -10.23 4.29 -2.89
N ASN A 52 -11.46 3.98 -2.55
CA ASN A 52 -12.54 3.83 -3.53
C ASN A 52 -13.24 5.17 -3.75
N VAL A 53 -13.19 5.72 -4.95
CA VAL A 53 -13.78 7.02 -5.28
C VAL A 53 -14.98 6.83 -6.19
N THR A 54 -16.15 7.25 -5.73
CA THR A 54 -17.41 7.25 -6.49
C THR A 54 -17.87 8.68 -6.73
N VAL A 55 -18.01 9.07 -7.99
CA VAL A 55 -18.55 10.38 -8.36
C VAL A 55 -19.96 10.21 -8.91
N ARG A 56 -20.92 10.94 -8.32
CA ARG A 56 -22.30 10.98 -8.77
C ARG A 56 -22.50 12.18 -9.71
N GLY A 57 -22.80 11.89 -10.97
CA GLY A 57 -23.00 12.89 -12.03
C GLY A 57 -24.34 13.65 -11.95
N ASN A 58 -25.16 13.38 -10.93
CA ASN A 58 -26.45 14.04 -10.73
C ASN A 58 -26.29 15.44 -10.14
N ASP A 59 -27.22 16.35 -10.47
CA ASP A 59 -27.27 17.72 -9.91
C ASP A 59 -27.83 17.78 -8.48
N ASP A 60 -28.17 16.64 -7.85
CA ASP A 60 -28.68 16.56 -6.49
C ASP A 60 -27.66 15.93 -5.51
N TRP A 61 -27.13 16.74 -4.61
CA TRP A 61 -26.24 16.33 -3.56
C TRP A 61 -26.83 15.24 -2.62
N ARG A 62 -28.16 15.15 -2.57
CA ARG A 62 -28.87 14.16 -1.76
C ARG A 62 -28.59 12.72 -2.24
N ASP A 63 -28.40 12.52 -3.52
CA ASP A 63 -28.07 11.21 -4.09
C ASP A 63 -26.67 10.76 -3.67
N CYS A 64 -25.71 11.68 -3.57
CA CYS A 64 -24.39 11.40 -3.06
C CYS A 64 -24.44 10.98 -1.57
N LEU A 65 -25.18 11.71 -0.76
CA LEU A 65 -25.32 11.41 0.68
C LEU A 65 -26.08 10.10 0.92
N ARG A 66 -27.12 9.81 0.11
CA ARG A 66 -27.84 8.54 0.17
C ARG A 66 -26.95 7.35 -0.16
N ALA A 67 -26.17 7.44 -1.23
CA ALA A 67 -25.22 6.39 -1.61
C ALA A 67 -24.17 6.15 -0.50
N GLY A 68 -23.66 7.23 0.10
CA GLY A 68 -22.74 7.12 1.25
C GLY A 68 -23.38 6.45 2.47
N LEU A 69 -24.67 6.72 2.75
CA LEU A 69 -25.43 6.07 3.82
C LEU A 69 -25.68 4.58 3.53
N GLU A 70 -26.08 4.24 2.32
CA GLU A 70 -26.28 2.85 1.90
C GLU A 70 -25.00 2.04 2.11
N HIS A 71 -23.89 2.57 1.63
CA HIS A 71 -22.59 1.93 1.81
C HIS A 71 -22.15 1.86 3.29
N LEU A 72 -22.41 2.91 4.08
CA LEU A 72 -22.14 2.89 5.52
C LEU A 72 -22.93 1.79 6.25
N ASN A 73 -24.14 1.47 5.79
CA ASN A 73 -24.94 0.38 6.33
C ASN A 73 -24.37 -1.00 5.97
N GLU A 74 -23.81 -1.16 4.77
CA GLU A 74 -23.10 -2.37 4.36
C GLU A 74 -21.85 -2.60 5.24
N LEU A 75 -21.06 -1.55 5.48
CA LEU A 75 -19.91 -1.59 6.38
C LEU A 75 -20.32 -1.92 7.82
N GLN A 76 -21.46 -1.41 8.27
CA GLN A 76 -22.00 -1.73 9.59
C GLN A 76 -22.36 -3.21 9.71
N ALA A 77 -23.00 -3.79 8.69
CA ALA A 77 -23.31 -5.21 8.66
C ALA A 77 -22.05 -6.08 8.68
N ALA A 78 -21.00 -5.69 7.94
CA ALA A 78 -19.69 -6.35 7.98
C ALA A 78 -19.04 -6.27 9.37
N ALA A 79 -19.12 -5.12 10.03
CA ALA A 79 -18.59 -4.90 11.38
C ALA A 79 -19.35 -5.73 12.45
N GLU A 80 -20.66 -5.86 12.31
CA GLU A 80 -21.49 -6.70 13.19
C GLU A 80 -21.16 -8.19 13.04
N ASN A 81 -20.97 -8.65 11.81
CA ASN A 81 -20.52 -10.01 11.53
C ASN A 81 -19.13 -10.27 12.12
N LEU A 82 -18.20 -9.33 12.00
CA LEU A 82 -16.90 -9.41 12.63
C LEU A 82 -17.01 -9.50 14.15
N ARG A 83 -17.83 -8.62 14.76
CA ARG A 83 -18.06 -8.61 16.21
C ARG A 83 -18.60 -9.92 16.73
N ALA A 84 -19.53 -10.55 16.01
CA ALA A 84 -20.10 -11.84 16.39
C ALA A 84 -19.04 -12.96 16.42
N ARG A 85 -17.99 -12.87 15.60
CA ARG A 85 -16.93 -13.88 15.46
C ARG A 85 -15.72 -13.63 16.36
N THR A 86 -15.35 -12.37 16.55
CA THR A 86 -14.06 -11.99 17.19
C THR A 86 -14.22 -11.16 18.46
N SER A 87 -15.44 -10.75 18.81
CA SER A 87 -15.75 -9.78 19.86
C SER A 87 -15.15 -8.38 19.62
N ARG A 88 -14.49 -8.12 18.48
CA ARG A 88 -13.91 -6.82 18.14
C ARG A 88 -15.04 -5.84 17.77
N HIS A 89 -15.02 -4.67 18.38
CA HIS A 89 -16.00 -3.62 18.13
C HIS A 89 -15.48 -2.63 17.10
N ILE A 90 -16.25 -2.44 16.02
CA ILE A 90 -16.04 -1.38 15.03
C ILE A 90 -17.41 -0.80 14.70
N ARG A 91 -17.49 0.52 14.67
CA ARG A 91 -18.67 1.26 14.22
C ARG A 91 -18.24 2.20 13.09
N PRO A 92 -18.54 1.87 11.83
CA PRO A 92 -18.22 2.73 10.70
C PRO A 92 -18.87 4.10 10.82
N ILE A 93 -18.08 5.16 10.59
CA ILE A 93 -18.49 6.55 10.64
C ILE A 93 -18.31 7.19 9.27
N CYS A 94 -19.29 8.00 8.86
CA CYS A 94 -19.26 8.82 7.66
C CYS A 94 -18.92 10.26 8.01
N LEU A 95 -17.90 10.82 7.38
CA LEU A 95 -17.60 12.24 7.38
C LEU A 95 -18.37 12.91 6.25
N ILE A 96 -19.06 14.01 6.53
CA ILE A 96 -19.85 14.75 5.54
C ILE A 96 -19.30 16.18 5.45
N GLN A 97 -18.70 16.50 4.31
CA GLN A 97 -18.17 17.82 4.04
C GLN A 97 -19.23 18.69 3.36
N VAL A 98 -19.57 19.81 3.98
CA VAL A 98 -20.56 20.78 3.48
C VAL A 98 -19.92 22.12 3.12
N GLU A 99 -20.65 22.95 2.31
CA GLU A 99 -20.13 24.24 1.85
C GLU A 99 -20.22 25.33 2.91
N ARG A 100 -21.30 25.36 3.68
CA ARG A 100 -21.62 26.45 4.63
C ARG A 100 -22.14 25.93 5.97
N THR A 101 -21.94 26.74 6.98
CA THR A 101 -22.32 26.39 8.37
C THR A 101 -22.87 27.60 9.17
N GLY A 102 -22.78 28.81 8.63
CA GLY A 102 -23.28 30.04 9.30
C GLY A 102 -24.78 30.21 9.10
N LYS A 103 -25.52 30.60 10.18
CA LYS A 103 -26.99 30.71 10.20
C LYS A 103 -27.55 31.59 9.07
N GLU A 104 -26.88 32.70 8.72
CA GLU A 104 -27.32 33.64 7.69
C GLU A 104 -26.99 33.16 6.25
N GLN A 105 -26.29 32.03 6.09
CA GLN A 105 -25.81 31.54 4.80
C GLN A 105 -26.67 30.41 4.22
N ARG A 106 -27.66 29.93 4.95
CA ARG A 106 -28.55 28.84 4.52
C ARG A 106 -29.43 29.23 3.31
N GLU A 107 -29.83 30.50 3.21
CA GLU A 107 -30.73 30.99 2.16
C GLU A 107 -30.00 31.35 0.85
N MET A 108 -28.69 31.20 0.78
CA MET A 108 -27.87 31.62 -0.36
C MET A 108 -27.66 30.52 -1.43
N GLY A 109 -28.38 29.41 -1.35
CA GLY A 109 -28.29 28.30 -2.33
C GLY A 109 -27.07 27.40 -2.17
N PHE A 110 -26.33 27.53 -1.08
CA PHE A 110 -25.22 26.65 -0.70
C PHE A 110 -25.69 25.44 0.11
N ILE A 111 -25.01 24.32 0.00
CA ILE A 111 -25.31 23.13 0.81
C ILE A 111 -24.87 23.42 2.25
N HIS A 112 -25.85 23.54 3.14
CA HIS A 112 -25.64 23.89 4.55
C HIS A 112 -25.61 22.66 5.45
N ALA A 113 -24.93 22.77 6.60
CA ALA A 113 -24.83 21.68 7.57
C ALA A 113 -26.21 21.23 8.10
N ASP A 114 -27.13 22.16 8.31
CA ASP A 114 -28.49 21.83 8.76
C ASP A 114 -29.29 21.10 7.69
N ASP A 115 -29.12 21.45 6.40
CA ASP A 115 -29.78 20.75 5.30
C ASP A 115 -29.32 19.28 5.20
N ALA A 116 -28.02 19.04 5.33
CA ALA A 116 -27.47 17.68 5.39
C ALA A 116 -28.00 16.92 6.61
N ARG A 117 -28.06 17.55 7.78
CA ARG A 117 -28.62 16.96 9.00
C ARG A 117 -30.10 16.64 8.87
N GLU A 118 -30.92 17.57 8.41
CA GLU A 118 -32.35 17.35 8.17
C GLU A 118 -32.58 16.21 7.19
N TYR A 119 -31.81 16.15 6.12
CA TYR A 119 -31.92 15.07 5.16
C TYR A 119 -31.57 13.70 5.76
N LEU A 120 -30.50 13.58 6.55
CA LEU A 120 -30.17 12.35 7.27
C LEU A 120 -31.30 11.87 8.19
N LEU A 121 -31.96 12.79 8.88
CA LEU A 121 -33.13 12.48 9.72
C LEU A 121 -34.29 11.93 8.89
N THR A 122 -34.54 12.46 7.68
CA THR A 122 -35.55 11.90 6.76
C THR A 122 -35.21 10.50 6.26
N LEU A 123 -33.92 10.15 6.20
CA LEU A 123 -33.43 8.84 5.84
C LEU A 123 -33.43 7.82 7.02
N GLY A 124 -33.89 8.25 8.20
CA GLY A 124 -34.06 7.39 9.37
C GLY A 124 -32.87 7.40 10.35
N ALA A 125 -31.88 8.26 10.15
CA ALA A 125 -30.85 8.47 11.17
C ALA A 125 -31.44 9.14 12.42
N SER A 126 -30.99 8.75 13.61
CA SER A 126 -31.41 9.40 14.86
C SER A 126 -30.53 10.63 15.16
N GLU A 127 -31.05 11.54 15.95
CA GLU A 127 -30.34 12.74 16.44
C GLU A 127 -29.00 12.38 17.10
N ARG A 128 -28.95 11.30 17.87
CA ARG A 128 -27.76 10.83 18.58
C ARG A 128 -26.67 10.29 17.66
N GLN A 129 -27.07 9.91 16.45
CA GLN A 129 -26.12 9.40 15.45
C GLN A 129 -25.44 10.52 14.66
N ILE A 130 -25.87 11.77 14.79
CA ILE A 130 -25.39 12.90 14.00
C ILE A 130 -24.68 13.90 14.89
N ALA A 131 -23.39 14.12 14.67
CA ALA A 131 -22.59 15.16 15.31
C ALA A 131 -22.23 16.26 14.29
N VAL A 132 -22.36 17.51 14.68
CA VAL A 132 -22.01 18.66 13.85
C VAL A 132 -20.77 19.34 14.42
N LYS A 133 -19.73 19.48 13.60
CA LYS A 133 -18.47 20.16 13.95
C LYS A 133 -18.21 21.32 13.01
N THR A 134 -18.50 22.51 13.52
CA THR A 134 -18.28 23.79 12.82
C THR A 134 -17.50 24.76 13.71
N SER A 135 -17.30 26.01 13.27
CA SER A 135 -16.72 27.06 14.09
C SER A 135 -17.64 27.46 15.27
N GLU A 136 -18.95 27.36 15.07
CA GLU A 136 -19.96 27.80 16.06
C GLU A 136 -20.46 26.64 16.92
N LYS A 137 -20.49 25.42 16.40
CA LYS A 137 -21.03 24.24 17.07
C LYS A 137 -20.01 23.12 17.08
N ASN A 138 -19.87 22.43 18.22
CA ASN A 138 -18.94 21.33 18.36
C ASN A 138 -19.53 20.22 19.24
N ASP A 139 -20.38 19.40 18.63
CA ASP A 139 -21.07 18.29 19.31
C ASP A 139 -20.07 17.19 19.73
N LEU A 140 -18.87 17.13 19.12
CA LEU A 140 -17.83 16.16 19.51
C LEU A 140 -17.22 16.46 20.91
N LYS A 141 -17.46 17.63 21.48
CA LYS A 141 -17.05 17.97 22.84
C LYS A 141 -18.10 17.63 23.91
N GLU A 142 -19.29 17.22 23.50
CA GLU A 142 -20.32 16.77 24.44
C GLU A 142 -19.84 15.48 25.14
N PRO A 143 -20.14 15.31 26.44
CA PRO A 143 -19.63 14.20 27.24
C PRO A 143 -19.87 12.80 26.62
N GLY A 144 -21.04 12.63 25.96
CA GLY A 144 -21.40 11.38 25.29
C GLY A 144 -20.64 11.12 23.96
N ASN A 145 -19.98 12.15 23.38
CA ASN A 145 -19.35 12.08 22.08
C ASN A 145 -17.82 12.16 22.14
N GLN A 146 -17.23 12.32 23.32
CA GLN A 146 -15.77 12.48 23.46
C GLN A 146 -14.99 11.24 23.06
N ASP A 147 -15.52 10.06 23.35
CA ASP A 147 -14.92 8.78 22.91
C ASP A 147 -15.75 8.18 21.78
N LEU A 148 -15.34 8.47 20.54
CA LEU A 148 -15.96 7.91 19.34
C LEU A 148 -15.68 6.43 19.14
N LEU A 149 -14.72 5.84 19.86
CA LEU A 149 -14.38 4.42 19.74
C LEU A 149 -15.15 3.54 20.74
N SER A 150 -15.77 4.18 21.75
CA SER A 150 -16.56 3.47 22.75
C SER A 150 -17.74 2.70 22.12
N PRO A 151 -18.00 1.45 22.54
CA PRO A 151 -19.19 0.70 22.14
C PRO A 151 -20.54 1.36 22.51
N GLU A 152 -20.52 2.26 23.49
CA GLU A 152 -21.72 2.98 23.98
C GLU A 152 -22.03 4.23 23.15
N ASN A 153 -21.05 4.70 22.35
CA ASN A 153 -21.23 5.85 21.50
C ASN A 153 -22.09 5.51 20.28
N GLU A 154 -23.04 6.38 19.93
CA GLU A 154 -23.98 6.15 18.83
C GLU A 154 -23.65 6.95 17.55
N VAL A 155 -22.64 7.84 17.57
CA VAL A 155 -22.31 8.72 16.42
C VAL A 155 -21.88 7.91 15.22
N ARG A 156 -22.58 8.11 14.09
CA ARG A 156 -22.31 7.50 12.78
C ARG A 156 -22.04 8.53 11.68
N PHE A 157 -22.44 9.77 11.90
CA PHE A 157 -22.30 10.87 10.94
C PHE A 157 -21.66 12.07 11.60
N ILE A 158 -20.61 12.62 10.97
CA ILE A 158 -19.96 13.84 11.43
C ILE A 158 -20.01 14.85 10.29
N ILE A 159 -20.79 15.92 10.47
CA ILE A 159 -20.95 16.99 9.50
C ILE A 159 -19.94 18.09 9.79
N THR A 160 -19.13 18.46 8.81
CA THR A 160 -18.09 19.49 8.93
C THR A 160 -17.95 20.33 7.66
N LYS A 161 -17.50 21.57 7.78
CA LYS A 161 -17.16 22.44 6.65
C LYS A 161 -15.67 22.37 6.31
N GLN A 162 -14.84 22.42 7.32
CA GLN A 162 -13.38 22.40 7.21
C GLN A 162 -12.83 21.08 7.72
N ALA A 163 -11.58 20.80 7.36
CA ALA A 163 -10.88 19.69 7.98
C ALA A 163 -11.01 19.79 9.50
N LEU A 164 -11.34 18.67 10.13
CA LEU A 164 -11.36 18.55 11.59
C LEU A 164 -10.00 19.03 12.13
N GLN A 165 -10.01 19.75 13.25
CA GLN A 165 -8.81 20.39 13.80
C GLN A 165 -7.64 19.42 13.92
N GLU A 166 -6.42 19.96 13.89
CA GLU A 166 -5.20 19.19 14.21
C GLU A 166 -5.40 18.40 15.51
N GLY A 167 -4.95 17.15 15.53
CA GLY A 167 -5.12 16.24 16.67
C GLY A 167 -6.43 15.45 16.71
N TRP A 168 -7.41 15.69 15.82
CA TRP A 168 -8.57 14.81 15.74
C TRP A 168 -8.21 13.50 15.05
N ASP A 169 -8.51 12.40 15.71
CA ASP A 169 -8.27 11.05 15.24
C ASP A 169 -9.51 10.20 15.47
N CYS A 170 -9.92 9.47 14.44
CA CYS A 170 -11.00 8.50 14.52
C CYS A 170 -10.82 7.40 13.49
N PRO A 171 -10.16 6.28 13.84
CA PRO A 171 -9.96 5.16 12.95
C PRO A 171 -11.27 4.50 12.48
N PHE A 172 -12.40 4.78 13.12
CA PHE A 172 -13.72 4.32 12.70
C PHE A 172 -14.32 5.16 11.55
N ALA A 173 -13.68 6.24 11.10
CA ALA A 173 -14.06 6.94 9.90
C ALA A 173 -13.68 6.12 8.65
N TYR A 174 -14.68 5.70 7.87
CA TYR A 174 -14.52 4.88 6.66
C TYR A 174 -15.00 5.57 5.40
N VAL A 175 -16.04 6.40 5.54
CA VAL A 175 -16.73 7.04 4.41
C VAL A 175 -16.55 8.54 4.48
N LEU A 176 -16.24 9.16 3.35
CA LEU A 176 -16.27 10.61 3.16
C LEU A 176 -17.30 10.96 2.08
N CYS A 177 -18.34 11.71 2.44
CA CYS A 177 -19.24 12.35 1.49
C CYS A 177 -18.85 13.82 1.31
N SER A 178 -18.28 14.17 0.17
CA SER A 178 -17.94 15.56 -0.16
C SER A 178 -19.09 16.21 -0.94
N LEU A 179 -19.85 17.07 -0.23
CA LEU A 179 -20.98 17.82 -0.79
C LEU A 179 -20.59 19.24 -1.20
N ALA A 180 -19.32 19.61 -1.10
CA ALA A 180 -18.81 20.94 -1.38
C ALA A 180 -17.98 20.94 -2.68
N PRO A 181 -18.59 21.15 -3.86
CA PRO A 181 -17.92 21.05 -5.15
C PRO A 181 -16.76 22.05 -5.34
N ASN A 182 -16.83 23.19 -4.63
CA ASN A 182 -15.81 24.25 -4.66
C ASN A 182 -14.95 24.29 -3.38
N SER A 183 -14.97 23.23 -2.56
CA SER A 183 -14.09 23.19 -1.39
C SER A 183 -12.62 23.17 -1.81
N SER A 184 -11.78 23.85 -1.03
CA SER A 184 -10.35 23.82 -1.31
C SER A 184 -9.88 22.36 -1.38
N ARG A 185 -9.15 22.02 -2.43
CA ARG A 185 -8.56 20.67 -2.63
C ARG A 185 -7.84 20.19 -1.36
N ASN A 186 -7.15 21.09 -0.67
CA ASN A 186 -6.46 20.81 0.59
C ASN A 186 -7.40 20.32 1.71
N ALA A 187 -8.64 20.82 1.81
CA ALA A 187 -9.58 20.39 2.84
C ALA A 187 -10.05 18.95 2.61
N MET A 188 -10.30 18.56 1.36
CA MET A 188 -10.67 17.17 1.00
C MET A 188 -9.52 16.21 1.33
N THR A 189 -8.29 16.56 0.94
CA THR A 189 -7.11 15.73 1.19
C THR A 189 -6.88 15.48 2.67
N GLN A 190 -7.00 16.51 3.49
CA GLN A 190 -6.87 16.36 4.94
C GLN A 190 -7.94 15.43 5.53
N LEU A 191 -9.18 15.44 5.00
CA LEU A 191 -10.22 14.51 5.43
C LEU A 191 -9.93 13.08 4.97
N ILE A 192 -9.38 12.90 3.77
CA ILE A 192 -8.95 11.59 3.27
C ILE A 192 -7.85 11.01 4.15
N GLY A 193 -6.82 11.77 4.48
CA GLY A 193 -5.77 11.33 5.40
C GLY A 193 -6.31 10.85 6.77
N ARG A 194 -7.50 11.32 7.17
CA ARG A 194 -8.14 10.87 8.42
C ARG A 194 -8.92 9.58 8.27
N ILE A 195 -9.59 9.35 7.13
CA ILE A 195 -10.32 8.10 6.89
C ILE A 195 -9.39 6.94 6.53
N LEU A 196 -8.14 7.22 6.13
CA LEU A 196 -7.14 6.20 5.82
C LEU A 196 -6.70 5.38 7.05
N ARG A 197 -6.81 5.91 8.25
CA ARG A 197 -6.26 5.27 9.47
C ARG A 197 -6.99 3.98 9.83
N GLN A 198 -6.23 2.89 10.00
CA GLN A 198 -6.77 1.61 10.45
C GLN A 198 -7.07 1.60 11.95
N PRO A 199 -8.18 0.96 12.39
CA PRO A 199 -8.40 0.65 13.80
C PRO A 199 -7.28 -0.23 14.36
N ASP A 200 -6.78 0.13 15.55
CA ASP A 200 -5.69 -0.57 16.25
C ASP A 200 -4.39 -0.67 15.43
N THR A 201 -4.22 0.19 14.41
CA THR A 201 -3.07 0.19 13.49
C THR A 201 -2.78 -1.18 12.85
N ARG A 202 -3.83 -1.95 12.54
CA ARG A 202 -3.75 -3.29 11.94
C ARG A 202 -4.92 -3.54 11.00
N LYS A 203 -4.68 -4.24 9.93
CA LYS A 203 -5.76 -4.75 9.07
C LYS A 203 -6.70 -5.66 9.87
N ILE A 204 -7.95 -5.55 9.52
CA ILE A 204 -9.05 -6.27 10.18
C ILE A 204 -9.19 -7.67 9.58
N GLY A 205 -8.71 -7.86 8.33
CA GLY A 205 -8.87 -9.08 7.56
C GLY A 205 -10.27 -9.22 6.95
N VAL A 206 -11.02 -8.12 6.91
CA VAL A 206 -12.30 -7.99 6.20
C VAL A 206 -12.12 -6.89 5.17
N ALA A 207 -12.04 -7.24 3.89
CA ALA A 207 -11.68 -6.31 2.81
C ALA A 207 -12.45 -4.99 2.89
N ALA A 208 -13.77 -5.03 3.05
CA ALA A 208 -14.59 -3.83 3.17
C ALA A 208 -14.22 -2.93 4.37
N LEU A 209 -13.66 -3.48 5.44
CA LEU A 209 -13.22 -2.74 6.62
C LEU A 209 -11.71 -2.43 6.59
N ASP A 210 -11.00 -2.89 5.57
CA ASP A 210 -9.59 -2.57 5.32
C ASP A 210 -9.41 -1.52 4.22
N GLU A 211 -10.52 -1.02 3.67
CA GLU A 211 -10.59 -0.01 2.61
C GLU A 211 -11.29 1.26 3.08
N CYS A 212 -11.14 2.36 2.34
CA CYS A 212 -11.91 3.59 2.59
C CYS A 212 -12.63 4.08 1.33
N TYR A 213 -13.68 4.88 1.53
CA TYR A 213 -14.66 5.21 0.50
C TYR A 213 -14.94 6.70 0.44
N VAL A 214 -14.86 7.27 -0.75
CA VAL A 214 -15.09 8.71 -1.01
C VAL A 214 -16.23 8.85 -2.00
N PHE A 215 -17.29 9.52 -1.60
CA PHE A 215 -18.42 9.88 -2.45
C PHE A 215 -18.38 11.38 -2.74
N CYS A 216 -18.42 11.75 -4.00
CA CYS A 216 -18.36 13.14 -4.45
C CYS A 216 -19.56 13.49 -5.30
N PHE A 217 -19.96 14.76 -5.20
CA PHE A 217 -21.08 15.36 -5.90
C PHE A 217 -20.58 16.49 -6.83
N HIS A 218 -21.15 16.57 -8.03
CA HIS A 218 -21.04 17.70 -8.97
C HIS A 218 -19.62 18.05 -9.47
N VAL A 219 -18.69 17.10 -9.50
CA VAL A 219 -17.33 17.30 -10.02
C VAL A 219 -17.03 16.24 -11.07
N LYS A 220 -16.21 16.56 -12.07
CA LYS A 220 -15.72 15.55 -12.99
C LYS A 220 -14.83 14.56 -12.23
N THR A 221 -15.02 13.26 -12.42
CA THR A 221 -14.27 12.20 -11.74
C THR A 221 -12.76 12.44 -11.79
N LEU A 222 -12.24 12.84 -12.96
CA LEU A 222 -10.82 13.16 -13.17
C LEU A 222 -10.33 14.29 -12.26
N ASP A 223 -11.13 15.33 -12.04
CA ASP A 223 -10.74 16.48 -11.22
C ASP A 223 -10.65 16.11 -9.73
N VAL A 224 -11.53 15.20 -9.27
CA VAL A 224 -11.53 14.68 -7.90
C VAL A 224 -10.32 13.79 -7.67
N VAL A 225 -10.12 12.81 -8.55
CA VAL A 225 -8.99 11.88 -8.46
C VAL A 225 -7.67 12.64 -8.56
N GLU A 226 -7.54 13.61 -9.47
CA GLU A 226 -6.36 14.46 -9.55
C GLU A 226 -6.17 15.34 -8.29
N GLY A 227 -7.25 15.81 -7.70
CA GLY A 227 -7.23 16.54 -6.43
C GLY A 227 -6.72 15.67 -5.28
N ILE A 228 -7.20 14.43 -5.18
CA ILE A 228 -6.77 13.45 -4.19
C ILE A 228 -5.28 13.11 -4.40
N LYS A 229 -4.87 12.84 -5.65
CA LYS A 229 -3.48 12.57 -6.02
C LYS A 229 -2.53 13.67 -5.55
N LYS A 230 -2.82 14.91 -5.96
CA LYS A 230 -2.02 16.08 -5.55
C LYS A 230 -1.96 16.29 -4.04
N GLY A 231 -3.02 15.92 -3.36
CA GLY A 231 -3.07 16.02 -1.94
C GLY A 231 -2.23 14.97 -1.21
N LEU A 232 -2.29 13.73 -1.65
CA LEU A 232 -1.41 12.68 -1.16
C LEU A 232 0.07 13.01 -1.44
N GLU A 233 0.37 13.62 -2.60
CA GLU A 233 1.70 14.12 -2.93
C GLU A 233 2.17 15.21 -1.93
N GLN A 234 1.29 16.15 -1.57
CA GLN A 234 1.60 17.21 -0.61
C GLN A 234 1.82 16.68 0.81
N ASP A 235 1.11 15.62 1.19
CA ASP A 235 1.25 14.97 2.50
C ASP A 235 2.37 13.91 2.52
N GLY A 236 3.21 13.85 1.47
CA GLY A 236 4.35 12.91 1.41
C GLY A 236 3.96 11.48 1.06
N MET A 237 2.72 11.23 0.63
CA MET A 237 2.17 9.92 0.28
C MET A 237 1.96 9.77 -1.23
N SER A 238 2.83 10.35 -2.06
CA SER A 238 2.74 10.29 -3.53
C SER A 238 2.77 8.86 -4.09
N ASP A 239 3.37 7.95 -3.36
CA ASP A 239 3.49 6.54 -3.67
C ASP A 239 2.17 5.75 -3.52
N LEU A 240 1.13 6.35 -2.92
CA LEU A 240 -0.22 5.76 -2.83
C LEU A 240 -1.14 6.15 -3.98
N VAL A 241 -0.68 6.99 -4.90
CA VAL A 241 -1.49 7.49 -6.02
C VAL A 241 -2.07 6.36 -6.88
N ASP A 242 -1.30 5.29 -7.09
CA ASP A 242 -1.74 4.12 -7.86
C ASP A 242 -2.73 3.21 -7.10
N ARG A 243 -3.00 3.51 -5.83
CA ARG A 243 -3.98 2.80 -4.99
C ARG A 243 -5.37 3.44 -5.00
N ILE A 244 -5.59 4.46 -5.81
CA ILE A 244 -6.89 5.09 -5.98
C ILE A 244 -7.66 4.32 -7.06
N GLN A 245 -8.82 3.79 -6.70
CA GLN A 245 -9.72 3.08 -7.61
C GLN A 245 -10.93 3.96 -7.95
N GLU A 246 -11.19 4.12 -9.25
CA GLU A 246 -12.40 4.78 -9.74
C GLU A 246 -13.53 3.77 -9.85
N SER A 247 -14.59 3.98 -9.08
CA SER A 247 -15.84 3.21 -9.24
C SER A 247 -16.70 3.92 -10.28
N GLY A 248 -16.77 3.37 -11.49
CA GLY A 248 -17.68 3.87 -12.54
C GLY A 248 -19.15 3.68 -12.17
N GLU A 249 -20.05 4.40 -12.86
CA GLU A 249 -21.52 4.34 -12.63
C GLU A 249 -22.13 2.93 -12.75
N SER A 250 -21.43 1.96 -13.36
CA SER A 250 -21.85 0.57 -13.50
C SER A 250 -21.31 -0.38 -12.40
N GLY A 251 -20.47 0.12 -11.49
CA GLY A 251 -19.86 -0.65 -10.42
C GLY A 251 -20.42 -0.31 -9.05
N GLY A 252 -21.74 -0.28 -8.91
CA GLY A 252 -22.34 -0.27 -7.59
C GLY A 252 -21.89 -1.54 -6.86
N TRP A 253 -21.30 -1.40 -5.67
CA TRP A 253 -21.09 -2.49 -4.74
C TRP A 253 -22.45 -3.19 -4.52
N SER A 254 -22.65 -4.30 -5.18
CA SER A 254 -23.89 -5.05 -5.09
C SER A 254 -23.71 -6.30 -4.23
N GLY A 255 -23.23 -6.13 -2.98
CA GLY A 255 -23.25 -7.27 -2.09
C GLY A 255 -22.40 -7.14 -0.83
N ALA A 256 -22.93 -7.62 0.28
CA ALA A 256 -22.16 -7.90 1.48
C ALA A 256 -20.98 -8.83 1.13
N PRO A 257 -19.80 -8.65 1.79
CA PRO A 257 -18.65 -9.52 1.55
C PRO A 257 -19.06 -10.98 1.70
N ARG A 258 -18.80 -11.78 0.67
CA ARG A 258 -19.12 -13.19 0.68
C ARG A 258 -17.92 -13.96 1.20
N TYR A 259 -18.21 -14.90 2.09
CA TYR A 259 -17.22 -15.82 2.63
C TYR A 259 -17.27 -17.10 1.83
N LEU A 260 -16.17 -17.44 1.16
CA LEU A 260 -15.99 -18.71 0.48
C LEU A 260 -15.34 -19.67 1.47
N ARG A 261 -16.02 -20.75 1.77
CA ARG A 261 -15.52 -21.81 2.65
C ARG A 261 -14.69 -22.80 1.87
N ARG A 262 -13.87 -23.55 2.59
CA ARG A 262 -13.24 -24.72 2.01
C ARG A 262 -14.30 -25.73 1.58
N ARG A 263 -14.06 -26.40 0.46
CA ARG A 263 -14.93 -27.48 0.01
C ARG A 263 -15.02 -28.55 1.09
N GLU A 264 -16.16 -29.26 1.13
CA GLU A 264 -16.42 -30.33 2.10
C GLU A 264 -15.28 -31.36 2.14
N SER A 265 -14.73 -31.73 0.97
CA SER A 265 -13.60 -32.66 0.84
C SER A 265 -12.29 -32.17 1.46
N PHE A 266 -12.16 -30.87 1.74
CA PHE A 266 -10.93 -30.25 2.28
C PHE A 266 -11.16 -29.52 3.59
N ARG A 267 -12.36 -29.64 4.19
CA ARG A 267 -12.75 -28.88 5.38
C ARG A 267 -11.81 -29.14 6.56
N ASP A 268 -11.49 -30.42 6.80
CA ASP A 268 -10.69 -30.84 7.95
C ASP A 268 -9.18 -30.80 7.67
N LEU A 269 -8.79 -30.41 6.45
CA LEU A 269 -7.40 -30.39 6.04
C LEU A 269 -6.68 -29.20 6.68
N LYS A 270 -5.68 -29.46 7.49
CA LYS A 270 -4.80 -28.42 8.06
C LYS A 270 -3.59 -28.25 7.17
N ILE A 271 -3.48 -27.07 6.55
CA ILE A 271 -2.41 -26.75 5.62
C ILE A 271 -1.56 -25.64 6.21
N TYR A 272 -0.29 -25.92 6.42
CA TYR A 272 0.71 -24.96 6.87
C TYR A 272 1.78 -24.81 5.81
N LEU A 273 2.21 -23.57 5.59
CA LEU A 273 3.31 -23.25 4.69
C LEU A 273 4.44 -22.58 5.46
N PRO A 274 5.69 -22.89 5.11
CA PRO A 274 6.83 -22.24 5.73
C PRO A 274 6.86 -20.76 5.37
N VAL A 275 7.29 -19.91 6.30
CA VAL A 275 7.63 -18.52 6.05
C VAL A 275 9.14 -18.34 6.16
N VAL A 276 9.66 -17.30 5.53
CA VAL A 276 11.06 -16.94 5.69
C VAL A 276 11.24 -16.31 7.06
N ASN A 277 11.98 -16.96 7.95
CA ASN A 277 12.19 -16.53 9.33
C ASN A 277 13.64 -16.09 9.56
N TRP A 278 13.80 -15.05 10.37
CA TRP A 278 15.05 -14.70 11.01
C TRP A 278 15.18 -15.48 12.31
N VAL A 279 16.34 -16.13 12.51
CA VAL A 279 16.61 -16.99 13.68
C VAL A 279 17.94 -16.61 14.29
N LYS A 280 17.92 -16.20 15.56
CA LYS A 280 19.14 -15.87 16.31
C LYS A 280 19.03 -16.41 17.74
N GLY A 281 19.63 -17.57 17.99
CA GLY A 281 19.46 -18.27 19.25
C GLY A 281 18.02 -18.71 19.48
N GLU A 282 17.38 -18.23 20.54
CA GLU A 282 15.97 -18.50 20.86
C GLU A 282 14.99 -17.51 20.19
N GLU A 283 15.51 -16.44 19.62
CA GLU A 283 14.69 -15.45 18.91
C GLU A 283 14.35 -15.97 17.51
N ILE A 284 13.05 -16.14 17.25
CA ILE A 284 12.51 -16.57 15.97
C ILE A 284 11.36 -15.65 15.62
N ARG A 285 11.43 -15.03 14.45
CA ARG A 285 10.40 -14.17 13.91
C ARG A 285 10.43 -14.16 12.39
N PRO A 286 9.35 -13.73 11.71
CA PRO A 286 9.40 -13.48 10.28
C PRO A 286 10.55 -12.53 9.92
N LEU A 287 11.19 -12.79 8.78
CA LEU A 287 12.25 -11.93 8.24
C LEU A 287 11.67 -10.54 7.95
N ASP A 288 12.28 -9.51 8.52
CA ASP A 288 12.00 -8.12 8.21
C ASP A 288 13.06 -7.54 7.26
N TYR A 289 12.60 -6.93 6.16
CA TYR A 289 13.52 -6.37 5.16
C TYR A 289 14.37 -5.23 5.72
N GLU A 290 13.79 -4.34 6.52
CA GLU A 290 14.51 -3.17 7.01
C GLU A 290 15.50 -3.54 8.11
N GLU A 291 15.05 -4.29 9.13
CA GLU A 291 15.88 -4.66 10.28
C GLU A 291 16.97 -5.70 9.94
N ASP A 292 16.61 -6.68 9.10
CA ASP A 292 17.47 -7.84 8.87
C ASP A 292 18.31 -7.75 7.60
N ILE A 293 17.89 -6.91 6.64
CA ILE A 293 18.60 -6.74 5.38
C ILE A 293 19.11 -5.31 5.25
N LEU A 294 18.22 -4.30 5.10
CA LEU A 294 18.60 -2.96 4.70
C LEU A 294 19.54 -2.27 5.72
N PHE A 295 19.22 -2.35 7.02
CA PHE A 295 20.06 -1.74 8.08
C PHE A 295 21.34 -2.50 8.36
N ARG A 296 21.49 -3.72 7.82
CA ARG A 296 22.69 -4.54 7.97
C ARG A 296 23.64 -4.48 6.77
N ILE A 297 23.25 -3.75 5.69
CA ILE A 297 24.12 -3.58 4.52
C ILE A 297 25.41 -2.87 4.93
N ASP A 298 26.54 -3.50 4.62
CA ASP A 298 27.86 -2.87 4.73
C ASP A 298 28.16 -2.05 3.47
N TRP A 299 27.79 -0.78 3.51
CA TRP A 299 27.99 0.16 2.42
C TRP A 299 29.46 0.45 2.10
N SER A 300 30.43 0.07 2.95
CA SER A 300 31.85 0.17 2.65
C SER A 300 32.26 -0.69 1.46
N GLN A 301 31.45 -1.72 1.15
CA GLN A 301 31.65 -2.62 0.02
C GLN A 301 30.97 -2.14 -1.28
N ALA A 302 30.31 -0.98 -1.26
CA ALA A 302 29.65 -0.43 -2.43
C ALA A 302 30.65 0.14 -3.43
N ASN A 303 30.48 -0.16 -4.71
CA ASN A 303 31.29 0.42 -5.77
C ASN A 303 30.72 1.77 -6.21
N LEU A 304 31.24 2.85 -5.66
CA LEU A 304 30.81 4.22 -5.93
C LEU A 304 31.70 4.95 -6.95
N GLY A 305 32.83 4.35 -7.37
CA GLY A 305 33.80 4.97 -8.28
C GLY A 305 33.22 5.37 -9.63
N CYS A 306 32.33 4.57 -10.16
CA CYS A 306 31.70 4.79 -11.47
C CYS A 306 30.75 6.00 -11.50
N ILE A 307 30.29 6.54 -10.35
CA ILE A 307 29.41 7.71 -10.32
C ILE A 307 30.14 8.93 -10.88
N ALA A 308 31.34 9.21 -10.37
CA ALA A 308 32.14 10.34 -10.82
C ALA A 308 32.65 10.16 -12.27
N GLU A 309 32.94 8.94 -12.68
CA GLU A 309 33.35 8.61 -14.06
C GLU A 309 32.18 8.76 -15.05
N GLY A 310 30.97 8.53 -14.62
CA GLY A 310 29.75 8.63 -15.43
C GLY A 310 29.27 10.07 -15.69
N ILE A 311 29.94 11.09 -15.15
CA ILE A 311 29.59 12.51 -15.36
C ILE A 311 30.68 13.17 -16.20
N PRO A 312 30.42 13.48 -17.49
CA PRO A 312 31.44 14.08 -18.36
C PRO A 312 31.87 15.45 -17.85
N ALA A 313 33.17 15.76 -17.89
CA ALA A 313 33.70 17.08 -17.51
C ALA A 313 33.15 18.24 -18.38
N THR A 314 32.55 17.90 -19.53
CA THR A 314 31.87 18.84 -20.45
C THR A 314 30.37 18.96 -20.16
N ALA A 315 29.83 18.24 -19.16
CA ALA A 315 28.42 18.37 -18.78
C ALA A 315 28.12 19.81 -18.37
N ARG A 316 27.08 20.37 -18.95
CA ARG A 316 26.62 21.74 -18.69
C ARG A 316 25.12 21.70 -18.40
N GLU A 317 24.67 22.66 -17.62
CA GLU A 317 23.23 22.89 -17.46
C GLU A 317 22.58 23.13 -18.83
N LEU A 318 21.46 22.47 -19.11
CA LEU A 318 20.61 22.86 -20.23
C LEU A 318 20.09 24.26 -19.92
N GLU A 319 20.31 25.22 -20.84
CA GLU A 319 19.80 26.58 -20.69
C GLU A 319 18.28 26.53 -20.43
N THR A 320 17.86 26.92 -19.24
CA THR A 320 16.44 26.97 -18.89
C THR A 320 15.86 28.28 -19.42
N GLN A 321 14.98 28.19 -20.42
CA GLN A 321 14.24 29.34 -20.91
C GLN A 321 13.06 29.55 -19.95
N ARG A 322 13.02 30.68 -19.25
CA ARG A 322 11.86 31.08 -18.45
C ARG A 322 10.83 31.72 -19.36
N VAL A 323 9.66 31.11 -19.42
CA VAL A 323 8.49 31.65 -20.11
C VAL A 323 7.42 31.96 -19.07
N GLN A 324 7.04 33.21 -18.96
CA GLN A 324 5.90 33.60 -18.14
C GLN A 324 4.64 33.51 -18.99
N VAL A 325 3.70 32.64 -18.59
CA VAL A 325 2.40 32.52 -19.22
C VAL A 325 1.42 33.38 -18.44
N GLY A 326 0.90 34.43 -19.05
CA GLY A 326 -0.14 35.29 -18.49
C GLY A 326 -1.43 35.22 -19.32
N LEU A 327 -2.53 35.74 -18.78
CA LEU A 327 -3.74 35.96 -19.55
C LEU A 327 -3.49 37.12 -20.49
N ALA A 328 -3.81 36.95 -21.76
CA ALA A 328 -3.76 38.03 -22.74
C ALA A 328 -4.84 39.07 -22.44
N ASP A 329 -4.57 40.34 -22.77
CA ASP A 329 -5.55 41.40 -22.67
C ASP A 329 -6.77 41.09 -23.57
N SER A 330 -7.95 41.56 -23.15
CA SER A 330 -9.28 41.18 -23.65
C SER A 330 -9.54 41.35 -25.15
N ASP A 331 -8.61 41.90 -25.90
CA ASP A 331 -8.76 42.19 -27.36
C ASP A 331 -7.94 41.26 -28.26
N SER A 332 -7.26 40.27 -27.74
CA SER A 332 -6.49 39.31 -28.56
C SER A 332 -7.23 37.98 -28.74
N ALA A 333 -7.16 37.41 -29.93
CA ALA A 333 -7.74 36.11 -30.25
C ALA A 333 -7.09 34.93 -29.49
N ASP A 334 -5.95 35.13 -28.88
CA ASP A 334 -5.23 34.14 -28.06
C ASP A 334 -5.44 34.43 -26.58
N PHE A 335 -6.03 33.48 -25.88
CA PHE A 335 -6.30 33.56 -24.42
C PHE A 335 -5.06 33.61 -23.52
N LEU A 336 -3.90 33.27 -24.04
CA LEU A 336 -2.65 33.21 -23.31
C LEU A 336 -1.55 34.04 -23.99
N ALA A 337 -1.00 34.99 -23.25
CA ALA A 337 0.20 35.71 -23.68
C ALA A 337 1.43 35.05 -23.06
N THR A 338 2.41 34.69 -23.87
CA THR A 338 3.70 34.20 -23.46
C THR A 338 4.73 35.31 -23.52
N HIS A 339 5.29 35.68 -22.37
CA HIS A 339 6.43 36.61 -22.30
C HIS A 339 7.71 35.81 -22.08
N ASP A 340 8.64 35.91 -23.04
CA ASP A 340 10.01 35.40 -22.87
C ASP A 340 10.75 36.33 -21.93
N LEU A 341 11.05 35.87 -20.70
CA LEU A 341 11.76 36.65 -19.70
C LEU A 341 13.29 36.65 -19.89
N GLY A 342 13.76 36.08 -21.00
CA GLY A 342 15.18 35.95 -21.30
C GLY A 342 15.89 34.84 -20.54
N LYS A 343 17.15 34.70 -20.84
CA LYS A 343 18.04 33.71 -20.20
C LYS A 343 18.59 34.29 -18.91
N GLU A 344 18.05 33.89 -17.78
CA GLU A 344 18.62 34.26 -16.49
C GLU A 344 19.58 33.14 -16.04
N ARG A 345 20.84 33.46 -15.93
CA ARG A 345 21.87 32.57 -15.38
C ARG A 345 21.71 32.57 -13.86
N ILE A 346 20.98 31.62 -13.33
CA ILE A 346 20.88 31.44 -11.87
C ILE A 346 22.10 30.63 -11.46
N GLU A 347 23.01 31.24 -10.70
CA GLU A 347 24.10 30.54 -10.02
C GLU A 347 23.48 29.60 -8.99
N ARG A 348 23.42 28.30 -9.29
CA ARG A 348 22.99 27.26 -8.36
C ARG A 348 24.22 26.63 -7.75
N LEU A 349 24.32 26.68 -6.43
CA LEU A 349 25.27 25.86 -5.69
C LEU A 349 24.70 24.47 -5.49
N PHE A 350 25.55 23.46 -5.55
CA PHE A 350 25.15 22.09 -5.18
C PHE A 350 24.77 22.05 -3.70
N ASP A 351 23.55 21.56 -3.39
CA ASP A 351 23.07 21.43 -2.03
C ASP A 351 23.29 19.98 -1.54
N PRO A 352 24.29 19.73 -0.66
CA PRO A 352 24.54 18.40 -0.12
C PRO A 352 23.40 17.89 0.75
N VAL A 353 22.66 18.78 1.42
CA VAL A 353 21.51 18.38 2.26
C VAL A 353 20.38 17.85 1.40
N TYR A 354 20.08 18.53 0.29
CA TYR A 354 19.10 18.04 -0.67
C TYR A 354 19.53 16.69 -1.27
N ALA A 355 20.81 16.52 -1.58
CA ALA A 355 21.32 15.25 -2.10
C ALA A 355 21.19 14.12 -1.07
N VAL A 356 21.49 14.36 0.23
CA VAL A 356 21.23 13.37 1.30
C VAL A 356 19.76 12.98 1.35
N ARG A 357 18.87 13.96 1.37
CA ARG A 357 17.41 13.73 1.38
C ARG A 357 16.95 12.89 0.19
N SER A 358 17.60 13.08 -0.96
CA SER A 358 17.25 12.36 -2.19
C SER A 358 17.68 10.90 -2.22
N ILE A 359 18.55 10.44 -1.31
CA ILE A 359 19.06 9.06 -1.28
C ILE A 359 18.81 8.32 0.04
N VAL A 360 18.18 8.98 1.04
CA VAL A 360 17.96 8.39 2.37
C VAL A 360 17.03 7.16 2.33
N ASP A 361 16.19 7.04 1.32
CA ASP A 361 15.36 5.87 1.06
C ASP A 361 16.14 4.65 0.57
N ILE A 362 17.36 4.87 0.09
CA ILE A 362 18.28 3.81 -0.37
C ILE A 362 19.32 3.52 0.72
N VAL A 363 19.90 4.58 1.30
CA VAL A 363 20.88 4.52 2.39
C VAL A 363 20.24 5.16 3.63
N PRO A 364 19.58 4.38 4.50
CA PRO A 364 18.72 4.93 5.57
C PRO A 364 19.49 5.61 6.70
N ASN A 365 20.81 5.58 6.69
CA ASN A 365 21.66 6.31 7.62
C ASN A 365 22.08 7.65 6.99
N PRO A 366 21.52 8.80 7.41
CA PRO A 366 21.78 10.08 6.77
C PRO A 366 23.24 10.58 6.95
N TRP A 367 23.95 10.16 7.99
CA TRP A 367 25.37 10.46 8.14
C TRP A 367 26.20 9.71 7.13
N LEU A 368 25.95 8.42 6.97
CA LEU A 368 26.60 7.61 5.94
C LEU A 368 26.23 8.08 4.53
N ALA A 369 24.98 8.44 4.28
CA ALA A 369 24.55 9.05 3.02
C ALA A 369 25.35 10.34 2.72
N ARG A 370 25.59 11.16 3.75
CA ARG A 370 26.40 12.37 3.63
C ARG A 370 27.87 12.04 3.30
N GLU A 371 28.48 11.08 4.00
CA GLU A 371 29.85 10.63 3.73
C GLU A 371 30.01 10.13 2.29
N ILE A 372 29.04 9.37 1.79
CA ILE A 372 28.99 8.90 0.41
C ILE A 372 28.95 10.09 -0.58
N ILE A 373 28.10 11.06 -0.32
CA ILE A 373 27.99 12.25 -1.18
C ILE A 373 29.29 13.06 -1.16
N GLU A 374 29.85 13.31 0.01
CA GLU A 374 31.10 14.03 0.16
C GLU A 374 32.26 13.33 -0.58
N ALA A 375 32.32 12.00 -0.52
CA ALA A 375 33.32 11.23 -1.26
C ALA A 375 33.16 11.37 -2.78
N VAL A 376 31.91 11.34 -3.28
CA VAL A 376 31.62 11.51 -4.72
C VAL A 376 31.93 12.93 -5.17
N LEU A 377 31.56 13.94 -4.38
CA LEU A 377 31.88 15.35 -4.69
C LEU A 377 33.39 15.61 -4.71
N THR A 378 34.12 15.04 -3.75
CA THR A 378 35.60 15.15 -3.71
C THR A 378 36.18 14.59 -5.01
N LYS A 379 35.74 13.44 -5.45
CA LYS A 379 36.21 12.82 -6.68
C LYS A 379 35.84 13.61 -7.94
N LEU A 380 34.68 14.25 -7.97
CA LEU A 380 34.29 15.17 -9.04
C LEU A 380 35.15 16.43 -9.04
N CYS A 381 35.50 16.98 -7.87
CA CYS A 381 36.43 18.10 -7.77
C CYS A 381 37.82 17.72 -8.29
N GLU A 382 38.33 16.54 -7.98
CA GLU A 382 39.58 16.00 -8.54
C GLU A 382 39.53 15.91 -10.08
N ASN A 383 38.35 15.61 -10.64
CA ASN A 383 38.07 15.55 -12.08
C ASN A 383 37.86 16.96 -12.71
N GLY A 384 38.05 18.04 -11.96
CA GLY A 384 38.01 19.42 -12.45
C GLY A 384 36.63 20.09 -12.40
N PHE A 385 35.70 19.56 -11.58
CA PHE A 385 34.46 20.26 -11.25
C PHE A 385 34.68 21.25 -10.13
N ASP A 386 34.29 22.51 -10.34
CA ASP A 386 34.22 23.54 -9.32
C ASP A 386 32.78 23.67 -8.78
N GLY A 387 32.56 24.53 -7.80
CA GLY A 387 31.24 24.69 -7.16
C GLY A 387 30.13 25.11 -8.14
N GLU A 388 30.45 25.94 -9.15
CA GLU A 388 29.49 26.38 -10.18
C GLU A 388 29.08 25.20 -11.08
N LYS A 389 30.06 24.40 -11.52
CA LYS A 389 29.78 23.20 -12.33
C LYS A 389 29.01 22.13 -11.56
N LEU A 390 29.37 21.91 -10.30
CA LEU A 390 28.64 20.97 -9.44
C LEU A 390 27.16 21.39 -9.27
N GLY A 391 26.91 22.68 -9.08
CA GLY A 391 25.55 23.20 -9.01
C GLY A 391 24.78 23.05 -10.33
N ALA A 392 25.46 23.29 -11.46
CA ALA A 392 24.86 23.16 -12.79
C ALA A 392 24.42 21.73 -13.12
N VAL A 393 25.14 20.71 -12.64
CA VAL A 393 24.83 19.28 -12.93
C VAL A 393 24.28 18.54 -11.71
N GLY A 394 23.84 19.26 -10.68
CA GLY A 394 23.41 18.67 -9.40
C GLY A 394 22.34 17.58 -9.53
N HIS A 395 21.33 17.78 -10.39
CA HIS A 395 20.30 16.78 -10.67
C HIS A 395 20.89 15.51 -11.30
N LEU A 396 21.83 15.64 -12.23
CA LEU A 396 22.48 14.50 -12.87
C LEU A 396 23.32 13.70 -11.87
N ILE A 397 23.99 14.40 -10.93
CA ILE A 397 24.73 13.76 -9.83
C ILE A 397 23.77 12.93 -8.98
N ILE A 398 22.63 13.49 -8.59
CA ILE A 398 21.62 12.80 -7.76
C ILE A 398 21.03 11.60 -8.50
N ASP A 399 20.66 11.74 -9.76
CA ASP A 399 20.13 10.63 -10.56
C ASP A 399 21.13 9.48 -10.68
N LYS A 400 22.40 9.79 -10.92
CA LYS A 400 23.48 8.80 -10.97
C LYS A 400 23.72 8.14 -9.61
N LEU A 401 23.70 8.93 -8.53
CA LEU A 401 23.78 8.42 -7.16
C LEU A 401 22.64 7.44 -6.88
N ARG A 402 21.40 7.81 -7.15
CA ARG A 402 20.23 6.95 -6.92
C ARG A 402 20.32 5.66 -7.72
N ALA A 403 20.64 5.74 -9.00
CA ALA A 403 20.76 4.58 -9.86
C ALA A 403 21.84 3.60 -9.37
N GLN A 404 23.04 4.11 -9.07
CA GLN A 404 24.15 3.28 -8.61
C GLN A 404 23.92 2.71 -7.21
N LEU A 405 23.48 3.55 -6.26
CA LEU A 405 23.20 3.10 -4.89
C LEU A 405 22.05 2.09 -4.86
N GLY A 406 21.02 2.26 -5.70
CA GLY A 406 19.95 1.27 -5.85
C GLY A 406 20.46 -0.08 -6.33
N SER A 407 21.36 -0.09 -7.33
CA SER A 407 22.00 -1.31 -7.83
C SER A 407 22.90 -1.96 -6.79
N GLU A 408 23.72 -1.17 -6.08
CA GLU A 408 24.60 -1.67 -5.03
C GLU A 408 23.81 -2.20 -3.82
N ARG A 409 22.73 -1.51 -3.43
CA ARG A 409 21.81 -2.00 -2.41
C ARG A 409 21.30 -3.39 -2.76
N ASP A 410 20.77 -3.59 -3.97
CA ASP A 410 20.22 -4.87 -4.39
C ASP A 410 21.28 -5.96 -4.41
N ARG A 411 22.49 -5.66 -4.86
CA ARG A 411 23.64 -6.58 -4.86
C ARG A 411 24.08 -6.97 -3.45
N LEU A 412 24.25 -5.99 -2.57
CA LEU A 412 24.69 -6.23 -1.18
C LEU A 412 23.61 -6.92 -0.35
N ALA A 413 22.36 -6.54 -0.55
CA ALA A 413 21.21 -7.18 0.09
C ALA A 413 21.08 -8.65 -0.32
N GLU A 414 21.30 -8.96 -1.60
CA GLU A 414 21.34 -10.35 -2.09
C GLU A 414 22.44 -11.16 -1.42
N SER A 415 23.68 -10.62 -1.38
CA SER A 415 24.80 -11.28 -0.70
C SER A 415 24.48 -11.55 0.77
N LEU A 416 23.98 -10.54 1.48
CA LEU A 416 23.62 -10.65 2.89
C LEU A 416 22.53 -11.70 3.14
N PHE A 417 21.52 -11.76 2.26
CA PHE A 417 20.47 -12.76 2.34
C PHE A 417 21.03 -14.19 2.13
N MET A 418 21.86 -14.39 1.11
CA MET A 418 22.47 -15.69 0.84
C MET A 418 23.39 -16.14 1.96
N ASP A 419 24.25 -15.24 2.47
CA ASP A 419 25.11 -15.51 3.60
C ASP A 419 24.29 -15.85 4.87
N GLY A 420 23.15 -15.17 5.06
CA GLY A 420 22.22 -15.45 6.15
C GLY A 420 21.57 -16.83 6.03
N VAL A 421 21.22 -17.26 4.84
CA VAL A 421 20.69 -18.62 4.57
C VAL A 421 21.78 -19.67 4.84
N GLU A 422 22.99 -19.46 4.35
CA GLU A 422 24.11 -20.38 4.54
C GLU A 422 24.50 -20.49 6.02
N ALA A 423 24.50 -19.39 6.74
CA ALA A 423 24.77 -19.34 8.17
C ALA A 423 23.60 -19.88 9.04
N GLY A 424 22.44 -20.17 8.46
CA GLY A 424 21.25 -20.63 9.17
C GLY A 424 20.54 -19.54 9.98
N LEU A 425 20.89 -18.27 9.75
CA LEU A 425 20.19 -17.10 10.34
C LEU A 425 18.87 -16.81 9.62
N ILE A 426 18.82 -17.07 8.32
CA ILE A 426 17.60 -16.99 7.52
C ILE A 426 17.17 -18.42 7.22
N GLN A 427 15.96 -18.77 7.61
CA GLN A 427 15.46 -20.13 7.50
C GLN A 427 14.12 -20.16 6.80
N PHE A 428 13.96 -21.14 5.91
CA PHE A 428 12.70 -21.48 5.27
C PHE A 428 12.36 -22.92 5.61
N ARG A 429 11.58 -23.12 6.65
CA ARG A 429 11.21 -24.47 7.11
C ARG A 429 9.85 -24.48 7.79
N LEU A 430 9.20 -25.63 7.72
CA LEU A 430 7.98 -25.89 8.46
C LEU A 430 8.33 -26.12 9.93
N ARG A 431 7.65 -25.40 10.82
CA ARG A 431 7.99 -25.35 12.26
C ARG A 431 6.83 -25.80 13.11
N THR A 432 7.15 -26.33 14.29
CA THR A 432 6.17 -26.76 15.28
C THR A 432 5.79 -25.67 16.28
N ASP A 433 6.49 -24.52 16.24
CA ASP A 433 6.38 -23.42 17.20
C ASP A 433 5.51 -22.26 16.74
N ARG A 434 4.60 -22.49 15.80
CA ARG A 434 3.63 -21.52 15.23
C ARG A 434 4.21 -20.45 14.28
N HIS A 435 5.48 -20.51 13.95
CA HIS A 435 6.09 -19.58 12.98
C HIS A 435 5.90 -20.07 11.52
N ASN A 436 4.68 -20.46 11.18
CA ASN A 436 4.26 -20.82 9.83
C ASN A 436 3.08 -19.96 9.40
N TRP A 437 2.83 -19.89 8.11
CA TRP A 437 1.57 -19.38 7.60
C TRP A 437 0.54 -20.53 7.54
N ALA A 438 -0.64 -20.27 8.07
CA ALA A 438 -1.73 -21.23 8.03
C ALA A 438 -2.74 -20.85 6.93
N MET A 439 -3.06 -21.79 6.06
CA MET A 439 -4.11 -21.59 5.05
C MET A 439 -5.45 -21.35 5.75
N PRO A 440 -6.16 -20.24 5.48
CA PRO A 440 -7.43 -19.92 6.14
C PRO A 440 -8.51 -20.96 5.82
N GLU A 441 -9.48 -21.09 6.69
CA GLU A 441 -10.66 -21.95 6.48
C GLU A 441 -11.70 -21.28 5.57
N GLU A 442 -11.70 -19.96 5.54
CA GLU A 442 -12.58 -19.13 4.72
C GLU A 442 -11.78 -17.99 4.11
N VAL A 443 -12.12 -17.61 2.90
CA VAL A 443 -11.59 -16.42 2.22
C VAL A 443 -12.72 -15.47 1.89
N VAL A 444 -12.43 -14.18 1.90
CA VAL A 444 -13.41 -13.15 1.55
C VAL A 444 -13.31 -12.86 0.06
N THR A 445 -14.45 -12.77 -0.61
CA THR A 445 -14.54 -12.28 -1.98
C THR A 445 -15.50 -11.11 -2.07
N GLN A 446 -15.18 -10.18 -2.95
CA GLN A 446 -16.05 -9.04 -3.29
C GLN A 446 -16.97 -9.36 -4.48
N ARG A 447 -16.82 -10.55 -5.08
CA ARG A 447 -17.64 -10.97 -6.22
C ARG A 447 -19.08 -11.24 -5.80
N ASP A 448 -20.01 -10.75 -6.60
CA ASP A 448 -21.43 -10.97 -6.38
C ASP A 448 -21.87 -12.39 -6.77
N ALA A 449 -23.14 -12.72 -6.48
CA ALA A 449 -23.71 -14.02 -6.81
C ALA A 449 -23.87 -14.25 -8.33
N ASN A 450 -23.78 -13.19 -9.14
CA ASN A 450 -23.95 -13.24 -10.59
C ASN A 450 -22.60 -13.29 -11.32
N SER A 451 -21.48 -13.14 -10.60
CA SER A 451 -20.14 -13.23 -11.19
C SER A 451 -19.93 -14.62 -11.78
N GLN A 452 -19.30 -14.68 -12.96
CA GLN A 452 -19.09 -15.94 -13.65
C GLN A 452 -18.05 -16.80 -12.93
N GLU A 453 -18.43 -18.01 -12.62
CA GLU A 453 -17.54 -19.01 -12.03
C GLU A 453 -16.64 -19.64 -13.10
N LEU A 454 -15.42 -19.98 -12.70
CA LEU A 454 -14.46 -20.64 -13.57
C LEU A 454 -14.95 -22.04 -13.97
N ARG A 455 -14.89 -22.32 -15.27
CA ARG A 455 -15.22 -23.63 -15.84
C ARG A 455 -14.04 -24.19 -16.63
N ARG A 456 -13.88 -25.50 -16.57
CA ARG A 456 -12.91 -26.22 -17.40
C ARG A 456 -13.36 -26.25 -18.87
N GLY A 457 -12.47 -26.71 -19.74
CA GLY A 457 -12.75 -26.85 -21.18
C GLY A 457 -13.92 -27.79 -21.52
N ASP A 458 -14.29 -28.73 -20.62
CA ASP A 458 -15.46 -29.58 -20.70
C ASP A 458 -16.76 -28.91 -20.19
N ASN A 459 -16.71 -27.61 -19.91
CA ASN A 459 -17.78 -26.78 -19.37
C ASN A 459 -18.25 -27.18 -17.94
N GLN A 460 -17.52 -28.04 -17.23
CA GLN A 460 -17.78 -28.35 -15.84
C GLN A 460 -17.09 -27.31 -14.93
N PHE A 461 -17.65 -27.07 -13.75
CA PHE A 461 -16.99 -26.25 -12.73
C PHE A 461 -15.71 -26.93 -12.25
N VAL A 462 -14.72 -26.13 -11.89
CA VAL A 462 -13.50 -26.64 -11.22
C VAL A 462 -13.88 -27.32 -9.90
N GLN A 463 -13.22 -28.41 -9.57
CA GLN A 463 -13.59 -29.27 -8.45
C GLN A 463 -12.47 -29.48 -7.42
N ARG A 464 -11.22 -29.29 -7.82
CA ARG A 464 -10.05 -29.51 -6.96
C ARG A 464 -9.48 -28.24 -6.35
N ASN A 465 -10.06 -27.05 -6.66
CA ASN A 465 -9.74 -25.84 -5.94
C ASN A 465 -10.18 -25.96 -4.47
N LEU A 466 -9.37 -25.42 -3.57
CA LEU A 466 -9.51 -25.59 -2.14
C LEU A 466 -10.82 -24.98 -1.60
N PHE A 467 -11.29 -23.87 -2.16
CA PHE A 467 -12.50 -23.16 -1.75
C PHE A 467 -13.69 -23.48 -2.68
N GLU A 468 -14.91 -23.23 -2.21
CA GLU A 468 -16.15 -23.60 -2.91
C GLU A 468 -16.23 -23.04 -4.32
N THR A 469 -15.79 -21.81 -4.54
CA THR A 469 -15.91 -21.11 -5.82
C THR A 469 -14.64 -20.39 -6.20
N VAL A 470 -14.33 -20.38 -7.50
CA VAL A 470 -13.32 -19.51 -8.13
C VAL A 470 -14.01 -18.74 -9.23
N TYR A 471 -13.86 -17.43 -9.23
CA TYR A 471 -14.49 -16.58 -10.24
C TYR A 471 -13.56 -16.34 -11.43
N LEU A 472 -14.15 -16.27 -12.61
CA LEU A 472 -13.42 -16.08 -13.86
C LEU A 472 -12.58 -14.79 -13.83
N ASP A 473 -13.14 -13.73 -13.27
CA ASP A 473 -12.51 -12.39 -13.24
C ASP A 473 -11.42 -12.24 -12.17
N ASP A 474 -11.20 -13.25 -11.33
CA ASP A 474 -10.08 -13.27 -10.38
C ASP A 474 -8.77 -13.78 -11.00
N LEU A 475 -8.82 -14.21 -12.27
CA LEU A 475 -7.72 -14.82 -13.00
C LEU A 475 -7.54 -14.12 -14.35
N ASN A 476 -6.30 -13.84 -14.72
CA ASN A 476 -5.98 -13.44 -16.08
C ASN A 476 -6.08 -14.63 -17.07
N GLY A 477 -5.95 -14.38 -18.38
CA GLY A 477 -6.13 -15.41 -19.39
C GLY A 477 -5.17 -16.60 -19.24
N TYR A 478 -3.90 -16.32 -18.90
CA TYR A 478 -2.88 -17.33 -18.68
C TYR A 478 -3.16 -18.12 -17.37
N GLU A 479 -3.44 -17.44 -16.28
CA GLU A 479 -3.80 -18.08 -15.00
C GLU A 479 -5.03 -18.98 -15.11
N ARG A 480 -6.03 -18.63 -15.94
CA ARG A 480 -7.20 -19.49 -16.22
C ARG A 480 -6.78 -20.81 -16.85
N ASN A 481 -5.87 -20.78 -17.80
CA ASN A 481 -5.37 -21.99 -18.45
C ASN A 481 -4.64 -22.89 -17.45
N VAL A 482 -3.75 -22.30 -16.63
CA VAL A 482 -3.04 -23.02 -15.56
C VAL A 482 -4.02 -23.62 -14.55
N ALA A 483 -5.01 -22.86 -14.06
CA ALA A 483 -6.01 -23.32 -13.12
C ALA A 483 -6.84 -24.50 -13.67
N CYS A 484 -7.30 -24.41 -14.94
CA CYS A 484 -8.06 -25.45 -15.59
C CYS A 484 -7.23 -26.72 -15.82
N TYR A 485 -5.95 -26.56 -16.16
CA TYR A 485 -5.02 -27.69 -16.32
C TYR A 485 -4.79 -28.40 -14.99
N LEU A 486 -4.46 -27.66 -13.93
CA LEU A 486 -4.30 -28.21 -12.58
C LEU A 486 -5.55 -28.98 -12.14
N ASP A 487 -6.73 -28.41 -12.34
CA ASP A 487 -7.99 -29.07 -11.94
C ASP A 487 -8.26 -30.37 -12.68
N GLY A 488 -7.73 -30.52 -13.88
CA GLY A 488 -7.84 -31.74 -14.72
C GLY A 488 -6.88 -32.87 -14.33
N GLU A 489 -5.77 -32.56 -13.66
CA GLU A 489 -4.69 -33.51 -13.41
C GLU A 489 -5.01 -34.50 -12.28
N LYS A 490 -4.80 -35.80 -12.54
CA LYS A 490 -5.16 -36.87 -11.59
C LYS A 490 -4.25 -36.90 -10.35
N ALA A 491 -3.00 -36.56 -10.49
CA ALA A 491 -2.01 -36.53 -9.41
C ALA A 491 -2.26 -35.40 -8.41
N LEU A 492 -3.01 -34.37 -8.84
CA LEU A 492 -3.30 -33.21 -8.01
C LEU A 492 -4.34 -33.57 -6.93
N ARG A 493 -4.06 -33.18 -5.70
CA ARG A 493 -5.00 -33.31 -4.57
C ARG A 493 -5.91 -32.11 -4.48
N TRP A 494 -5.31 -30.93 -4.37
CA TRP A 494 -6.01 -29.63 -4.30
C TRP A 494 -5.13 -28.53 -4.89
N TRP A 495 -5.75 -27.42 -5.28
CA TRP A 495 -5.06 -26.19 -5.66
C TRP A 495 -5.76 -24.96 -5.10
N HIS A 496 -5.03 -23.86 -4.99
CA HIS A 496 -5.51 -22.57 -4.52
C HIS A 496 -4.85 -21.45 -5.33
N ARG A 497 -5.66 -20.47 -5.74
CA ARG A 497 -5.17 -19.20 -6.29
C ARG A 497 -4.88 -18.25 -5.13
N ASN A 498 -3.61 -17.97 -4.92
CA ASN A 498 -3.14 -17.10 -3.85
C ASN A 498 -3.45 -15.63 -4.17
N VAL A 499 -4.02 -14.88 -3.23
CA VAL A 499 -4.37 -13.47 -3.42
C VAL A 499 -3.23 -12.59 -2.93
N ALA A 500 -2.63 -11.83 -3.86
CA ALA A 500 -1.53 -10.93 -3.55
C ALA A 500 -1.92 -9.92 -2.44
N GLN A 501 -0.97 -9.60 -1.57
CA GLN A 501 -1.09 -8.68 -0.42
C GLN A 501 -2.08 -9.13 0.69
N GLN A 502 -2.82 -10.20 0.51
CA GLN A 502 -3.80 -10.69 1.49
C GLN A 502 -3.46 -12.06 2.07
N GLN A 503 -2.72 -12.87 1.33
CA GLN A 503 -2.47 -14.26 1.68
C GLN A 503 -0.97 -14.57 1.72
N TYR A 504 -0.58 -15.77 1.36
CA TYR A 504 0.77 -16.27 1.47
C TYR A 504 1.79 -15.43 0.69
N ALA A 505 2.91 -15.14 1.34
CA ALA A 505 4.01 -14.38 0.75
C ALA A 505 5.37 -14.87 1.24
N LEU A 506 6.38 -14.68 0.39
CA LEU A 506 7.79 -14.91 0.70
C LEU A 506 8.53 -13.58 0.79
N GLN A 507 9.26 -13.36 1.88
CA GLN A 507 10.17 -12.22 2.03
C GLN A 507 11.54 -12.61 1.50
N GLY A 508 12.04 -11.88 0.50
CA GLY A 508 13.41 -11.98 0.03
C GLY A 508 14.25 -10.77 0.46
N TRP A 509 15.33 -10.49 -0.28
CA TRP A 509 16.24 -9.38 0.02
C TRP A 509 15.80 -8.02 -0.55
N ARG A 510 14.60 -7.91 -1.12
CA ARG A 510 13.98 -6.64 -1.53
C ARG A 510 12.82 -6.28 -0.61
N LYS A 511 12.46 -5.00 -0.59
CA LYS A 511 11.37 -4.47 0.23
C LYS A 511 10.04 -5.18 -0.02
N ASN A 512 9.69 -5.40 -1.28
CA ASN A 512 8.43 -6.02 -1.65
C ASN A 512 8.47 -7.55 -1.45
N LYS A 513 7.47 -8.08 -0.76
CA LYS A 513 7.26 -9.53 -0.64
C LYS A 513 6.88 -10.12 -2.00
N ILE A 514 7.20 -11.37 -2.18
CA ILE A 514 6.80 -12.17 -3.35
C ILE A 514 5.49 -12.87 -3.01
N TYR A 515 4.47 -12.67 -3.84
CA TYR A 515 3.17 -13.31 -3.72
C TYR A 515 3.02 -14.30 -4.87
N PRO A 516 3.30 -15.59 -4.64
CA PRO A 516 3.12 -16.61 -5.67
C PRO A 516 1.67 -16.67 -6.14
N ASP A 517 1.44 -17.06 -7.39
CA ASP A 517 0.08 -17.09 -7.95
C ASP A 517 -0.70 -18.32 -7.52
N PHE A 518 -0.06 -19.49 -7.47
CA PHE A 518 -0.72 -20.74 -7.13
C PHE A 518 0.00 -21.49 -6.01
N ILE A 519 -0.79 -22.18 -5.21
CA ILE A 519 -0.34 -23.14 -4.23
C ILE A 519 -1.14 -24.41 -4.47
N PHE A 520 -0.48 -25.54 -4.62
CA PHE A 520 -1.18 -26.81 -4.86
C PHE A 520 -0.43 -28.00 -4.27
N ALA A 521 -1.14 -29.07 -4.00
CA ALA A 521 -0.59 -30.31 -3.47
C ALA A 521 -0.71 -31.46 -4.46
N ILE A 522 0.38 -32.21 -4.58
CA ILE A 522 0.49 -33.45 -5.37
C ILE A 522 0.60 -34.61 -4.41
N GLY A 523 -0.18 -35.67 -4.62
CA GLY A 523 -0.09 -36.89 -3.83
C GLY A 523 0.99 -37.80 -4.39
N GLY A 524 2.03 -38.10 -3.58
CA GLY A 524 3.09 -39.05 -3.93
C GLY A 524 2.73 -40.51 -3.62
N GLU A 525 3.45 -41.47 -4.23
CA GLU A 525 3.38 -42.89 -3.87
C GLU A 525 3.86 -43.08 -2.42
N GLY A 526 3.03 -43.74 -1.59
CA GLY A 526 3.37 -44.01 -0.18
C GLY A 526 2.80 -43.03 0.82
N GLY A 527 1.94 -42.09 0.41
CA GLY A 527 1.28 -41.15 1.34
C GLY A 527 2.04 -39.85 1.56
N ASN A 528 3.16 -39.65 0.90
CA ASN A 528 3.92 -38.39 0.94
C ASN A 528 3.19 -37.32 0.14
N GLU A 529 3.04 -36.14 0.72
CA GLU A 529 2.41 -34.99 0.08
C GLU A 529 3.50 -33.97 -0.30
N ARG A 530 3.46 -33.50 -1.55
CA ARG A 530 4.34 -32.45 -2.04
C ARG A 530 3.53 -31.19 -2.30
N ILE A 531 3.89 -30.10 -1.64
CA ILE A 531 3.28 -28.80 -1.85
C ILE A 531 4.15 -28.02 -2.83
N MET A 532 3.50 -27.49 -3.86
CA MET A 532 4.10 -26.63 -4.87
C MET A 532 3.63 -25.20 -4.68
N ILE A 533 4.58 -24.28 -4.71
CA ILE A 533 4.37 -22.84 -4.68
C ILE A 533 4.81 -22.33 -6.06
N LEU A 534 3.87 -21.82 -6.84
CA LEU A 534 4.07 -21.50 -8.24
C LEU A 534 3.81 -20.02 -8.51
N GLU A 535 4.75 -19.37 -9.17
CA GLU A 535 4.61 -18.05 -9.78
C GLU A 535 4.48 -18.20 -11.29
N THR A 536 3.54 -17.50 -11.91
CA THR A 536 3.31 -17.51 -13.35
C THR A 536 3.75 -16.20 -13.99
N LYS A 537 4.39 -16.22 -15.16
CA LYS A 537 4.87 -15.02 -15.85
C LYS A 537 4.61 -15.07 -17.35
N GLY A 538 4.13 -13.95 -17.90
CA GLY A 538 4.07 -13.78 -19.36
C GLY A 538 5.47 -13.72 -19.99
N ASP A 539 5.63 -14.28 -21.17
CA ASP A 539 6.93 -14.40 -21.87
C ASP A 539 7.67 -13.06 -22.07
N HIS A 540 6.94 -11.97 -22.18
CA HIS A 540 7.48 -10.61 -22.36
C HIS A 540 7.97 -9.96 -21.06
N LEU A 541 7.87 -10.65 -19.91
CA LEU A 541 8.19 -10.13 -18.58
C LEU A 541 9.50 -10.68 -18.01
N ASP A 542 10.43 -11.19 -18.86
CA ASP A 542 11.80 -11.54 -18.41
C ASP A 542 12.59 -10.26 -18.10
N ASN A 543 12.45 -9.80 -16.89
CA ASN A 543 13.07 -8.60 -16.35
C ASN A 543 13.81 -8.88 -15.03
N PRO A 544 14.57 -7.91 -14.48
CA PRO A 544 15.30 -8.09 -13.22
C PRO A 544 14.42 -8.51 -12.03
N ASP A 545 13.15 -8.15 -12.02
CA ASP A 545 12.21 -8.55 -10.98
C ASP A 545 11.87 -10.04 -11.06
N THR A 546 11.65 -10.54 -12.25
CA THR A 546 11.41 -11.98 -12.49
C THR A 546 12.60 -12.83 -12.06
N LYS A 547 13.83 -12.39 -12.39
CA LYS A 547 15.07 -13.07 -11.97
C LYS A 547 15.24 -13.08 -10.46
N TYR A 548 14.90 -11.97 -9.80
CA TYR A 548 14.88 -11.87 -8.36
C TYR A 548 13.91 -12.87 -7.73
N LYS A 549 12.65 -12.89 -8.17
CA LYS A 549 11.62 -13.80 -7.67
C LYS A 549 12.04 -15.27 -7.81
N HIS A 550 12.51 -15.64 -9.01
CA HIS A 550 12.99 -16.99 -9.28
C HIS A 550 14.12 -17.38 -8.31
N LYS A 551 15.11 -16.52 -8.13
CA LYS A 551 16.26 -16.79 -7.27
C LYS A 551 15.88 -16.93 -5.80
N VAL A 552 14.96 -16.11 -5.28
CA VAL A 552 14.43 -16.26 -3.92
C VAL A 552 13.70 -17.59 -3.78
N MET A 553 12.79 -17.92 -4.70
CA MET A 553 12.00 -19.15 -4.63
C MET A 553 12.89 -20.40 -4.73
N GLU A 554 13.87 -20.40 -5.63
CA GLU A 554 14.85 -21.47 -5.75
C GLU A 554 15.69 -21.63 -4.46
N THR A 555 16.13 -20.51 -3.87
CA THR A 555 16.90 -20.51 -2.62
C THR A 555 16.05 -21.05 -1.46
N CYS A 556 14.81 -20.62 -1.35
CA CYS A 556 13.87 -21.13 -0.35
C CYS A 556 13.63 -22.64 -0.52
N ALA A 557 13.39 -23.09 -1.75
CA ALA A 557 13.18 -24.51 -2.03
C ALA A 557 14.40 -25.38 -1.67
N LYS A 558 15.61 -24.92 -2.00
CA LYS A 558 16.86 -25.61 -1.62
C LYS A 558 17.14 -25.60 -0.12
N ALA A 559 16.75 -24.54 0.57
CA ALA A 559 16.95 -24.35 2.01
C ALA A 559 15.83 -24.96 2.85
N TYR A 560 14.77 -25.50 2.21
CA TYR A 560 13.64 -26.07 2.91
C TYR A 560 14.04 -27.22 3.83
N ARG A 561 13.52 -27.17 5.06
CA ARG A 561 13.70 -28.24 6.07
C ARG A 561 12.39 -28.45 6.82
N ILE A 562 12.16 -29.67 7.26
CA ILE A 562 11.11 -30.01 8.22
C ILE A 562 11.79 -30.22 9.58
N GLU A 563 11.25 -29.61 10.63
CA GLU A 563 11.71 -29.84 11.98
C GLU A 563 11.34 -31.26 12.43
N GLU A 564 12.30 -32.04 12.97
CA GLU A 564 12.01 -33.29 13.64
C GLU A 564 11.18 -33.02 14.89
N VAL A 565 9.97 -33.55 14.94
CA VAL A 565 9.01 -33.26 15.99
C VAL A 565 9.13 -34.28 17.09
N SER A 566 9.65 -33.88 18.25
CA SER A 566 9.65 -34.70 19.48
C SER A 566 8.37 -34.54 20.29
N SER A 567 7.60 -33.47 20.11
CA SER A 567 6.27 -33.26 20.72
C SER A 567 5.40 -32.42 19.79
N ARG A 568 4.21 -32.91 19.51
CA ARG A 568 3.16 -32.17 18.81
C ARG A 568 2.58 -31.17 19.80
N GLY A 569 2.93 -29.88 19.67
CA GLY A 569 2.20 -28.81 20.36
C GLY A 569 0.79 -28.62 19.77
N GLU A 570 0.14 -27.50 20.07
CA GLU A 570 -1.21 -27.16 19.55
C GLU A 570 -1.30 -27.03 18.01
N LEU A 571 -0.19 -27.07 17.29
CA LEU A 571 -0.12 -27.27 15.85
C LEU A 571 -0.11 -28.78 15.60
N GLU A 572 -1.28 -29.34 15.35
CA GLU A 572 -1.35 -30.62 14.65
C GLU A 572 -0.89 -30.39 13.21
N LEU A 573 0.40 -30.54 12.98
CA LEU A 573 0.88 -30.83 11.64
C LEU A 573 0.29 -32.19 11.30
N VAL A 574 -0.66 -32.22 10.37
CA VAL A 574 -1.12 -33.50 9.81
C VAL A 574 0.00 -34.02 8.95
N VAL A 575 0.91 -34.72 9.58
CA VAL A 575 1.97 -35.44 8.88
C VAL A 575 1.86 -36.89 9.31
N ASP A 576 0.96 -37.58 8.69
CA ASP A 576 1.11 -39.03 8.46
C ASP A 576 1.84 -39.22 7.11
N GLY A 577 3.04 -38.62 6.97
CA GLY A 577 3.84 -38.69 5.76
C GLY A 577 4.86 -37.55 5.70
N GLU A 578 5.91 -37.70 4.92
CA GLU A 578 6.85 -36.63 4.65
C GLU A 578 6.17 -35.57 3.74
N VAL A 579 6.01 -34.35 4.23
CA VAL A 579 5.57 -33.21 3.45
C VAL A 579 6.82 -32.50 2.90
N SER A 580 6.93 -32.35 1.60
CA SER A 580 7.94 -31.54 0.96
C SER A 580 7.33 -30.28 0.35
N VAL A 581 8.06 -29.18 0.37
CA VAL A 581 7.66 -27.92 -0.26
C VAL A 581 8.66 -27.58 -1.35
N SER A 582 8.15 -27.28 -2.55
CA SER A 582 8.93 -26.81 -3.68
C SER A 582 8.39 -25.47 -4.17
N CYS A 583 9.28 -24.60 -4.59
CA CYS A 583 8.93 -23.30 -5.18
C CYS A 583 9.43 -23.27 -6.62
N ASP A 584 8.60 -22.85 -7.55
CA ASP A 584 8.97 -22.75 -8.95
C ASP A 584 8.32 -21.56 -9.65
N LEU A 585 8.93 -21.15 -10.81
CA LEU A 585 8.46 -20.07 -11.64
C LEU A 585 8.33 -20.58 -13.07
N ILE A 586 7.15 -20.45 -13.67
CA ILE A 586 6.84 -20.95 -15.00
C ILE A 586 6.46 -19.80 -15.94
N PHE A 587 7.04 -19.82 -17.16
CA PHE A 587 6.75 -18.87 -18.23
C PHE A 587 5.62 -19.35 -19.15
N GLU A 588 4.87 -18.38 -19.70
CA GLU A 588 3.68 -18.63 -20.52
C GLU A 588 3.96 -19.52 -21.73
N GLY A 589 5.08 -19.34 -22.43
CA GLY A 589 5.37 -20.07 -23.68
C GLY A 589 5.66 -21.56 -23.50
N GLN A 590 5.99 -22.03 -22.30
CA GLN A 590 6.38 -23.44 -22.03
C GLN A 590 5.61 -24.06 -20.85
N TRP A 591 4.62 -23.37 -20.33
CA TRP A 591 3.98 -23.72 -19.07
C TRP A 591 3.41 -25.15 -19.02
N GLU A 592 2.78 -25.63 -20.10
CA GLU A 592 2.21 -26.99 -20.12
C GLU A 592 3.29 -28.06 -19.97
N SER A 593 4.42 -27.92 -20.69
CA SER A 593 5.50 -28.89 -20.63
C SER A 593 6.26 -28.86 -19.31
N GLU A 594 6.42 -27.68 -18.71
CA GLU A 594 7.07 -27.51 -17.42
C GLU A 594 6.18 -28.01 -16.29
N LEU A 595 4.90 -27.66 -16.30
CA LEU A 595 3.94 -28.11 -15.31
C LEU A 595 3.72 -29.63 -15.37
N SER A 596 3.65 -30.22 -16.58
CA SER A 596 3.58 -31.67 -16.74
C SER A 596 4.79 -32.36 -16.11
N LYS A 597 6.00 -31.86 -16.34
CA LYS A 597 7.22 -32.40 -15.71
C LYS A 597 7.19 -32.33 -14.20
N LEU A 598 6.72 -31.20 -13.64
CA LEU A 598 6.58 -31.02 -12.20
C LEU A 598 5.59 -32.03 -11.60
N LEU A 599 4.51 -32.33 -12.32
CA LEU A 599 3.50 -33.27 -11.89
C LEU A 599 3.93 -34.74 -12.04
N GLU A 600 4.80 -35.04 -13.02
CA GLU A 600 5.33 -36.40 -13.26
C GLU A 600 6.47 -36.79 -12.28
N THR A 601 7.21 -35.80 -11.76
CA THR A 601 8.30 -36.01 -10.80
C THR A 601 7.85 -36.23 -9.36
N GLY A 602 6.56 -36.23 -9.09
CA GLY A 602 5.92 -36.56 -7.82
C GLY A 602 5.27 -37.92 -7.85
#